data_5cef474cf1586be29bd53068152e5a6b
#
_entry.id   5cef474cf1586be29bd53068152e5a6b
#
_cell.length_a   1.000
_cell.length_b   1.000
_cell.length_c   1.000
_cell.angle_alpha   90.00
_cell.angle_beta   90.00
_cell.angle_gamma   90.00
#
_symmetry.space_group_name_H-M   'P 1'
#
loop_
_entity.id
_entity.type
_entity.pdbx_description
1 polymer ?
#
loop_
_entity_poly.entity_id
_entity_poly.type
_entity_poly.pdbx_seq_one_letter_code
_entity_poly.pdbx_strand_id
1 'polypeptide(L)'
;LGYAYACPDMIGGGQFASFLGVDQTKLDQELIVRSCQVHALMPMMQFSVAPWRILDEKHLAICRDYARLHEKMGAYILEQAYHAAKTDEPIIRHMEYAFPHQGFVDCKDQFMLGDRYLVAPVLTKEHTRKVMLPEGVWVDDTGKKFKGPKTIEVTAPLERLPWFEKVK
;
A
#
# COMPACT_ATOMS: atom_id res chain seq x y z
N LEU A 1 4.20 13.97 -10.41
CA LEU A 1 5.47 14.19 -11.10
C LEU A 1 5.68 13.28 -12.31
N GLY A 2 4.79 12.32 -12.58
CA GLY A 2 4.84 11.47 -13.77
C GLY A 2 5.96 10.43 -13.82
N TYR A 3 6.58 10.09 -12.70
CA TYR A 3 7.51 8.95 -12.65
C TYR A 3 6.75 7.65 -12.88
N ALA A 4 7.17 6.86 -13.86
CA ALA A 4 6.55 5.58 -14.19
C ALA A 4 6.65 4.58 -13.02
N TYR A 5 7.80 4.56 -12.37
CA TYR A 5 8.12 3.66 -11.25
C TYR A 5 8.35 4.48 -9.98
N ALA A 6 7.55 4.23 -8.96
CA ALA A 6 7.69 4.86 -7.66
C ALA A 6 7.49 3.82 -6.55
N CYS A 7 8.25 3.94 -5.50
CA CYS A 7 8.04 3.22 -4.24
C CYS A 7 8.52 4.09 -3.09
N PRO A 8 8.07 3.86 -1.86
CA PRO A 8 8.69 4.42 -0.68
C PRO A 8 10.13 3.90 -0.52
N ASP A 9 10.90 4.50 0.36
CA ASP A 9 12.21 3.97 0.75
C ASP A 9 12.09 2.57 1.36
N MET A 10 13.19 1.83 1.42
CA MET A 10 13.24 0.44 1.88
C MET A 10 12.56 0.25 3.25
N ILE A 11 11.83 -0.83 3.39
CA ILE A 11 11.17 -1.21 4.65
C ILE A 11 12.22 -1.42 5.73
N GLY A 12 12.08 -0.71 6.86
CA GLY A 12 13.08 -0.69 7.92
C GLY A 12 14.32 0.10 7.55
N GLY A 13 14.25 1.01 6.57
CA GLY A 13 15.34 1.90 6.15
C GLY A 13 15.91 2.70 7.32
N GLY A 14 17.20 2.98 7.27
CA GLY A 14 17.93 3.71 8.30
C GLY A 14 19.43 3.48 8.19
N GLN A 15 20.18 4.07 9.11
CA GLN A 15 21.61 3.82 9.18
C GLN A 15 21.89 2.38 9.63
N PHE A 16 22.83 1.73 8.97
CA PHE A 16 23.21 0.34 9.28
C PHE A 16 23.50 0.14 10.79
N ALA A 17 24.18 1.09 11.43
CA ALA A 17 24.47 1.05 12.85
C ALA A 17 23.21 0.99 13.74
N SER A 18 22.08 1.51 13.28
CA SER A 18 20.81 1.48 14.00
C SER A 18 20.25 0.06 14.18
N PHE A 19 20.71 -0.91 13.37
CA PHE A 19 20.29 -2.30 13.41
C PHE A 19 21.32 -3.24 14.06
N LEU A 20 22.48 -2.72 14.44
CA LEU A 20 23.47 -3.49 15.19
C LEU A 20 23.06 -3.56 16.66
N GLY A 21 22.71 -4.76 17.13
CA GLY A 21 22.30 -4.97 18.52
C GLY A 21 20.93 -4.38 18.88
N VAL A 22 20.02 -4.33 17.91
CA VAL A 22 18.66 -3.84 18.15
C VAL A 22 17.95 -4.66 19.22
N ASP A 23 17.55 -3.96 20.27
CA ASP A 23 16.59 -4.47 21.23
C ASP A 23 15.19 -4.42 20.58
N GLN A 24 14.68 -5.58 20.18
CA GLN A 24 13.37 -5.71 19.54
C GLN A 24 12.23 -5.10 20.36
N THR A 25 12.38 -5.03 21.68
CA THR A 25 11.35 -4.44 22.56
C THR A 25 11.24 -2.92 22.42
N LYS A 26 12.25 -2.27 21.86
CA LYS A 26 12.30 -0.81 21.63
C LYS A 26 11.98 -0.42 20.18
N LEU A 27 11.89 -1.40 19.28
CA LEU A 27 11.54 -1.14 17.90
C LEU A 27 10.01 -0.98 17.75
N ASP A 28 9.59 0.04 17.03
CA ASP A 28 8.19 0.17 16.62
C ASP A 28 7.85 -0.84 15.52
N GLN A 29 7.52 -2.07 15.92
CA GLN A 29 7.23 -3.16 14.99
C GLN A 29 5.96 -2.90 14.18
N GLU A 30 4.98 -2.18 14.73
CA GLU A 30 3.79 -1.76 13.99
C GLU A 30 4.16 -0.86 12.82
N LEU A 31 5.08 0.10 13.01
CA LEU A 31 5.58 0.96 11.93
C LEU A 31 6.18 0.13 10.79
N ILE A 32 6.97 -0.89 11.12
CA ILE A 32 7.56 -1.80 10.11
C ILE A 32 6.47 -2.55 9.34
N VAL A 33 5.46 -3.07 10.05
CA VAL A 33 4.32 -3.74 9.40
C VAL A 33 3.54 -2.78 8.49
N ARG A 34 3.21 -1.57 8.96
CA ARG A 34 2.49 -0.58 8.15
C ARG A 34 3.31 -0.16 6.93
N SER A 35 4.63 0.00 7.07
CA SER A 35 5.53 0.24 5.94
C SER A 35 5.50 -0.91 4.94
N CYS A 36 5.58 -2.16 5.42
CA CYS A 36 5.47 -3.37 4.60
C CYS A 36 4.14 -3.41 3.81
N GLN A 37 3.03 -3.04 4.45
CA GLN A 37 1.72 -2.96 3.82
C GLN A 37 1.69 -1.95 2.67
N VAL A 38 2.25 -0.75 2.86
CA VAL A 38 2.33 0.26 1.79
C VAL A 38 3.10 -0.27 0.58
N HIS A 39 4.23 -0.95 0.82
CA HIS A 39 5.07 -1.49 -0.26
C HIS A 39 4.41 -2.65 -1.01
N ALA A 40 3.56 -3.43 -0.35
CA ALA A 40 2.97 -4.63 -0.94
C ALA A 40 2.18 -4.37 -2.24
N LEU A 41 1.57 -3.19 -2.36
CA LEU A 41 0.80 -2.77 -3.54
C LEU A 41 1.46 -1.59 -4.27
N MET A 42 2.79 -1.61 -4.31
CA MET A 42 3.61 -0.70 -5.11
C MET A 42 4.50 -1.49 -6.08
N PRO A 43 5.08 -0.85 -7.10
CA PRO A 43 5.88 -1.54 -8.13
C PRO A 43 7.09 -2.28 -7.57
N MET A 44 7.65 -1.78 -6.48
CA MET A 44 8.85 -2.34 -5.85
C MET A 44 8.63 -2.52 -4.36
N MET A 45 9.09 -3.66 -3.84
CA MET A 45 9.09 -3.97 -2.42
C MET A 45 10.49 -4.45 -2.01
N GLN A 46 11.11 -3.74 -1.07
CA GLN A 46 12.47 -4.05 -0.63
C GLN A 46 12.60 -3.89 0.88
N PHE A 47 13.24 -4.85 1.53
CA PHE A 47 13.62 -4.77 2.94
C PHE A 47 15.06 -4.31 3.09
N SER A 48 15.30 -3.31 3.92
CA SER A 48 16.64 -2.85 4.28
C SER A 48 17.36 -3.83 5.21
N VAL A 49 16.60 -4.50 6.05
CA VAL A 49 17.09 -5.50 7.00
C VAL A 49 16.19 -6.72 6.96
N ALA A 50 16.79 -7.90 7.16
CA ALA A 50 16.02 -9.14 7.20
C ALA A 50 14.95 -9.09 8.31
N PRO A 51 13.65 -9.18 7.99
CA PRO A 51 12.57 -8.95 8.96
C PRO A 51 12.66 -9.89 10.19
N TRP A 52 13.09 -11.14 9.99
CA TRP A 52 13.26 -12.12 11.09
C TRP A 52 14.35 -11.76 12.10
N ARG A 53 15.16 -10.75 11.83
CA ARG A 53 16.19 -10.25 12.78
C ARG A 53 15.62 -9.20 13.73
N ILE A 54 14.53 -8.54 13.37
CA ILE A 54 14.03 -7.34 14.06
C ILE A 54 12.59 -7.45 14.51
N LEU A 55 11.81 -8.39 13.96
CA LEU A 55 10.40 -8.57 14.29
C LEU A 55 10.19 -9.83 15.13
N ASP A 56 9.21 -9.77 16.03
CA ASP A 56 8.67 -10.95 16.66
C ASP A 56 7.86 -11.81 15.66
N GLU A 57 7.47 -13.00 16.07
CA GLU A 57 6.81 -13.97 15.19
C GLU A 57 5.48 -13.44 14.62
N LYS A 58 4.68 -12.71 15.43
CA LYS A 58 3.41 -12.15 15.01
C LYS A 58 3.59 -11.12 13.89
N HIS A 59 4.44 -10.11 14.11
CA HIS A 59 4.70 -9.06 13.14
C HIS A 59 5.40 -9.60 11.88
N LEU A 60 6.30 -10.57 12.06
CA LEU A 60 6.96 -11.25 10.93
C LEU A 60 5.96 -12.02 10.06
N ALA A 61 4.99 -12.71 10.67
CA ALA A 61 3.94 -13.42 9.93
C ALA A 61 3.13 -12.46 9.05
N ILE A 62 2.74 -11.30 9.58
CA ILE A 62 2.03 -10.28 8.82
C ILE A 62 2.88 -9.79 7.64
N CYS A 63 4.13 -9.44 7.85
CA CYS A 63 5.02 -8.99 6.77
C CYS A 63 5.19 -10.07 5.68
N ARG A 64 5.27 -11.35 6.07
CA ARG A 64 5.33 -12.48 5.12
C ARG A 64 4.09 -12.56 4.25
N ASP A 65 2.90 -12.34 4.81
CA ASP A 65 1.65 -12.38 4.05
C ASP A 65 1.57 -11.22 3.05
N TYR A 66 2.08 -10.04 3.41
CA TYR A 66 2.16 -8.91 2.48
C TYR A 66 3.25 -9.08 1.40
N ALA A 67 4.36 -9.74 1.70
CA ALA A 67 5.33 -10.12 0.68
C ALA A 67 4.71 -11.11 -0.34
N ARG A 68 3.91 -12.06 0.13
CA ARG A 68 3.13 -12.97 -0.74
C ARG A 68 2.06 -12.24 -1.54
N LEU A 69 1.41 -11.22 -0.97
CA LEU A 69 0.48 -10.38 -1.71
C LEU A 69 1.20 -9.65 -2.85
N HIS A 70 2.37 -9.07 -2.59
CA HIS A 70 3.18 -8.44 -3.61
C HIS A 70 3.54 -9.40 -4.74
N GLU A 71 3.98 -10.61 -4.40
CA GLU A 71 4.27 -11.67 -5.39
C GLU A 71 3.04 -11.99 -6.25
N LYS A 72 1.86 -12.15 -5.64
CA LYS A 72 0.59 -12.40 -6.38
C LYS A 72 0.23 -11.26 -7.32
N MET A 73 0.56 -10.02 -6.96
CA MET A 73 0.31 -8.85 -7.81
C MET A 73 1.36 -8.67 -8.90
N GLY A 74 2.43 -9.46 -8.88
CA GLY A 74 3.56 -9.33 -9.81
C GLY A 74 3.17 -9.33 -11.28
N ALA A 75 2.25 -10.18 -11.70
CA ALA A 75 1.76 -10.21 -13.09
C ALA A 75 1.06 -8.91 -13.48
N TYR A 76 0.21 -8.37 -12.61
CA TYR A 76 -0.46 -7.09 -12.84
C TYR A 76 0.52 -5.92 -12.82
N ILE A 77 1.45 -5.90 -11.88
CA ILE A 77 2.50 -4.87 -11.82
C ILE A 77 3.34 -4.88 -13.10
N LEU A 78 3.71 -6.05 -13.60
CA LEU A 78 4.44 -6.19 -14.86
C LEU A 78 3.62 -5.69 -16.06
N GLU A 79 2.32 -5.99 -16.12
CA GLU A 79 1.41 -5.44 -17.13
C GLU A 79 1.40 -3.91 -17.10
N GLN A 80 1.29 -3.32 -15.90
CA GLN A 80 1.33 -1.87 -15.74
C GLN A 80 2.71 -1.28 -16.10
N ALA A 81 3.80 -2.01 -15.87
CA ALA A 81 5.13 -1.59 -16.30
C ALA A 81 5.26 -1.54 -17.84
N TYR A 82 4.75 -2.54 -18.55
CA TYR A 82 4.68 -2.50 -20.01
C TYR A 82 3.77 -1.40 -20.55
N HIS A 83 2.66 -1.12 -19.85
CA HIS A 83 1.78 -0.01 -20.20
C HIS A 83 2.50 1.33 -20.00
N ALA A 84 3.14 1.54 -18.86
CA ALA A 84 3.92 2.74 -18.56
C ALA A 84 5.03 2.98 -19.58
N ALA A 85 5.75 1.94 -20.01
CA ALA A 85 6.80 2.04 -21.04
C ALA A 85 6.30 2.48 -22.41
N LYS A 86 5.00 2.34 -22.69
CA LYS A 86 4.39 2.69 -23.98
C LYS A 86 3.65 4.03 -23.95
N THR A 87 3.18 4.44 -22.79
CA THR A 87 2.22 5.56 -22.66
C THR A 87 2.70 6.67 -21.74
N ASP A 88 3.81 6.46 -21.03
CA ASP A 88 4.30 7.32 -19.94
C ASP A 88 3.33 7.44 -18.74
N GLU A 89 2.26 6.64 -18.72
CA GLU A 89 1.32 6.59 -17.59
C GLU A 89 1.97 6.01 -16.35
N PRO A 90 1.97 6.69 -15.19
CA PRO A 90 2.58 6.16 -13.99
C PRO A 90 1.83 4.94 -13.45
N ILE A 91 2.57 3.97 -12.90
CA ILE A 91 2.00 2.77 -12.28
C ILE A 91 1.26 3.15 -10.99
N ILE A 92 1.87 4.00 -10.15
CA ILE A 92 1.23 4.57 -8.97
C ILE A 92 0.70 5.95 -9.31
N ARG A 93 -0.60 6.17 -9.06
CA ARG A 93 -1.27 7.40 -9.44
C ARG A 93 -1.91 8.08 -8.23
N HIS A 94 -1.70 9.39 -8.13
CA HIS A 94 -2.43 10.21 -7.18
C HIS A 94 -3.93 10.16 -7.50
N MET A 95 -4.77 10.22 -6.46
CA MET A 95 -6.23 10.09 -6.64
C MET A 95 -6.81 11.19 -7.55
N GLU A 96 -6.37 12.46 -7.42
CA GLU A 96 -6.81 13.56 -8.29
C GLU A 96 -6.36 13.38 -9.73
N TYR A 97 -5.20 12.73 -9.98
CA TYR A 97 -4.75 12.39 -11.32
C TYR A 97 -5.66 11.34 -11.98
N ALA A 98 -5.98 10.28 -11.24
CA ALA A 98 -6.81 9.19 -11.73
C ALA A 98 -8.31 9.55 -11.83
N PHE A 99 -8.78 10.46 -10.96
CA PHE A 99 -10.18 10.87 -10.84
C PHE A 99 -10.28 12.39 -10.68
N PRO A 100 -9.97 13.15 -11.74
CA PRO A 100 -9.94 14.62 -11.67
C PRO A 100 -11.32 15.19 -11.32
N HIS A 101 -11.31 16.27 -10.54
CA HIS A 101 -12.50 17.01 -10.15
C HIS A 101 -13.52 16.22 -9.27
N GLN A 102 -13.09 15.14 -8.63
CA GLN A 102 -13.92 14.38 -7.69
C GLN A 102 -13.57 14.67 -6.22
N GLY A 103 -12.79 15.73 -5.95
CA GLY A 103 -12.47 16.18 -4.60
C GLY A 103 -11.23 15.53 -3.98
N PHE A 104 -10.31 15.03 -4.80
CA PHE A 104 -9.11 14.33 -4.34
C PHE A 104 -7.84 15.18 -4.26
N VAL A 105 -7.91 16.48 -4.48
CA VAL A 105 -6.74 17.39 -4.49
C VAL A 105 -5.90 17.26 -3.22
N ASP A 106 -6.56 17.17 -2.07
CA ASP A 106 -5.90 17.05 -0.76
C ASP A 106 -5.76 15.60 -0.25
N CYS A 107 -6.13 14.61 -1.05
CA CYS A 107 -6.04 13.20 -0.69
C CYS A 107 -4.59 12.70 -0.80
N LYS A 108 -3.89 12.60 0.34
CA LYS A 108 -2.45 12.24 0.42
C LYS A 108 -2.19 10.84 0.97
N ASP A 109 -3.23 10.15 1.38
CA ASP A 109 -3.17 8.90 2.15
C ASP A 109 -3.82 7.70 1.46
N GLN A 110 -4.15 7.84 0.16
CA GLN A 110 -4.58 6.76 -0.71
C GLN A 110 -4.10 7.00 -2.15
N PHE A 111 -3.94 5.92 -2.90
CA PHE A 111 -3.43 5.98 -4.27
C PHE A 111 -4.03 4.86 -5.14
N MET A 112 -3.88 4.98 -6.43
CA MET A 112 -4.18 3.91 -7.38
C MET A 112 -2.91 3.13 -7.74
N LEU A 113 -3.00 1.82 -7.76
CA LEU A 113 -2.07 0.94 -8.45
C LEU A 113 -2.69 0.61 -9.82
N GLY A 114 -2.15 1.22 -10.88
CA GLY A 114 -2.74 1.20 -12.21
C GLY A 114 -4.16 1.76 -12.23
N ASP A 115 -5.00 1.21 -13.10
CA ASP A 115 -6.41 1.62 -13.25
C ASP A 115 -7.36 0.86 -12.32
N ARG A 116 -6.87 -0.22 -11.71
CA ARG A 116 -7.74 -1.24 -11.13
C ARG A 116 -7.82 -1.22 -9.62
N TYR A 117 -6.71 -0.92 -8.93
CA TYR A 117 -6.66 -1.05 -7.48
C TYR A 117 -6.50 0.28 -6.77
N LEU A 118 -7.46 0.62 -5.92
CA LEU A 118 -7.34 1.71 -4.95
C LEU A 118 -6.75 1.14 -3.67
N VAL A 119 -5.65 1.73 -3.21
CA VAL A 119 -4.93 1.32 -1.99
C VAL A 119 -5.05 2.42 -0.95
N ALA A 120 -5.46 2.04 0.25
CA ALA A 120 -5.76 2.96 1.34
C ALA A 120 -5.02 2.55 2.62
N PRO A 121 -3.69 2.74 2.71
CA PRO A 121 -2.90 2.32 3.86
C PRO A 121 -3.25 3.10 5.12
N VAL A 122 -3.11 2.46 6.28
CA VAL A 122 -3.19 3.13 7.59
C VAL A 122 -1.82 3.74 7.90
N LEU A 123 -1.79 5.05 8.09
CA LEU A 123 -0.56 5.83 8.32
C LEU A 123 -0.45 6.33 9.78
N THR A 124 -1.33 5.87 10.64
CA THR A 124 -1.41 6.23 12.07
C THR A 124 -1.42 4.97 12.93
N LYS A 125 -1.47 5.13 14.25
CA LYS A 125 -1.65 4.02 15.21
C LYS A 125 -3.12 3.58 15.36
N GLU A 126 -4.01 4.10 14.54
CA GLU A 126 -5.43 3.76 14.58
C GLU A 126 -5.72 2.44 13.87
N HIS A 127 -6.83 1.82 14.25
CA HIS A 127 -7.32 0.58 13.63
C HIS A 127 -8.56 0.80 12.75
N THR A 128 -8.81 2.05 12.40
CA THR A 128 -9.87 2.47 11.46
C THR A 128 -9.34 3.59 10.58
N ARG A 129 -9.91 3.72 9.40
CA ARG A 129 -9.64 4.87 8.54
C ARG A 129 -10.83 5.20 7.65
N LYS A 130 -10.91 6.47 7.26
CA LYS A 130 -11.82 6.93 6.22
C LYS A 130 -11.18 6.67 4.85
N VAL A 131 -11.97 6.15 3.91
CA VAL A 131 -11.58 5.93 2.52
C VAL A 131 -12.56 6.66 1.62
N MET A 132 -12.04 7.50 0.74
CA MET A 132 -12.81 8.18 -0.28
C MET A 132 -12.83 7.30 -1.53
N LEU A 133 -14.00 6.73 -1.85
CA LEU A 133 -14.21 5.95 -3.06
C LEU A 133 -14.64 6.88 -4.20
N PRO A 134 -13.94 6.87 -5.35
CA PRO A 134 -14.37 7.58 -6.54
C PRO A 134 -15.63 6.98 -7.17
N GLU A 135 -16.16 7.63 -8.17
CA GLU A 135 -17.25 7.06 -8.98
C GLU A 135 -16.89 5.67 -9.52
N GLY A 136 -17.86 4.76 -9.46
CA GLY A 136 -17.69 3.37 -9.90
C GLY A 136 -18.19 2.35 -8.88
N VAL A 137 -17.94 1.08 -9.18
CA VAL A 137 -18.24 -0.05 -8.29
C VAL A 137 -16.92 -0.68 -7.84
N TRP A 138 -16.76 -0.78 -6.54
CA TRP A 138 -15.53 -1.21 -5.87
C TRP A 138 -15.79 -2.44 -5.01
N VAL A 139 -14.87 -3.38 -5.01
CA VAL A 139 -14.87 -4.55 -4.12
C VAL A 139 -13.66 -4.48 -3.22
N ASP A 140 -13.86 -4.50 -1.90
CA ASP A 140 -12.74 -4.46 -0.96
C ASP A 140 -12.05 -5.83 -0.81
N ASP A 141 -10.93 -5.83 -0.09
CA ASP A 141 -10.12 -7.01 0.23
C ASP A 141 -10.90 -8.14 0.93
N THR A 142 -12.09 -7.85 1.49
CA THR A 142 -12.99 -8.83 2.12
C THR A 142 -14.09 -9.34 1.18
N GLY A 143 -14.17 -8.82 -0.05
CA GLY A 143 -15.20 -9.15 -1.03
C GLY A 143 -16.48 -8.31 -0.93
N LYS A 144 -16.52 -7.31 -0.04
CA LYS A 144 -17.68 -6.41 0.11
C LYS A 144 -17.71 -5.38 -1.01
N LYS A 145 -18.91 -5.18 -1.59
CA LYS A 145 -19.14 -4.24 -2.68
C LYS A 145 -19.57 -2.87 -2.16
N PHE A 146 -19.05 -1.84 -2.83
CA PHE A 146 -19.39 -0.44 -2.58
C PHE A 146 -19.64 0.27 -3.91
N LYS A 147 -20.58 1.20 -3.91
CA LYS A 147 -20.81 2.12 -5.03
C LYS A 147 -20.33 3.51 -4.60
N GLY A 148 -19.40 4.06 -5.36
CA GLY A 148 -18.97 5.48 -5.23
C GLY A 148 -19.81 6.40 -6.13
N PRO A 149 -19.61 7.75 -6.00
CA PRO A 149 -18.68 8.36 -5.08
C PRO A 149 -19.19 8.38 -3.64
N LYS A 150 -18.35 8.06 -2.67
CA LYS A 150 -18.65 8.22 -1.24
C LYS A 150 -17.43 8.04 -0.34
N THR A 151 -17.48 8.62 0.86
CA THR A 151 -16.53 8.30 1.92
C THR A 151 -17.10 7.19 2.81
N ILE A 152 -16.28 6.19 3.10
CA ILE A 152 -16.61 5.09 4.01
C ILE A 152 -15.59 5.03 5.14
N GLU A 153 -15.99 4.49 6.28
CA GLU A 153 -15.07 4.12 7.35
C GLU A 153 -14.81 2.62 7.29
N VAL A 154 -13.54 2.23 7.36
CA VAL A 154 -13.10 0.84 7.31
C VAL A 154 -12.33 0.49 8.56
N THR A 155 -12.66 -0.64 9.17
CA THR A 155 -11.84 -1.24 10.23
C THR A 155 -10.60 -1.85 9.60
N ALA A 156 -9.43 -1.48 10.10
CA ALA A 156 -8.12 -1.89 9.59
C ALA A 156 -7.18 -2.23 10.75
N PRO A 157 -7.41 -3.36 11.44
CA PRO A 157 -6.46 -3.86 12.43
C PRO A 157 -5.08 -4.05 11.79
N LEU A 158 -4.06 -4.31 12.60
CA LEU A 158 -2.67 -4.36 12.11
C LEU A 158 -2.47 -5.37 10.98
N GLU A 159 -3.24 -6.43 10.98
CA GLU A 159 -3.20 -7.49 9.96
C GLU A 159 -3.83 -7.06 8.61
N ARG A 160 -4.53 -5.92 8.54
CA ARG A 160 -5.29 -5.53 7.36
C ARG A 160 -4.76 -4.25 6.72
N LEU A 161 -4.44 -4.34 5.42
CA LEU A 161 -4.31 -3.21 4.49
C LEU A 161 -5.63 -3.08 3.73
N PRO A 162 -6.40 -2.01 3.88
CA PRO A 162 -7.56 -1.79 3.03
C PRO A 162 -7.15 -1.49 1.59
N TRP A 163 -7.66 -2.27 0.66
CA TRP A 163 -7.55 -2.00 -0.77
C TRP A 163 -8.85 -2.41 -1.48
N PHE A 164 -9.09 -1.86 -2.66
CA PHE A 164 -10.33 -2.03 -3.39
C PHE A 164 -10.04 -2.28 -4.86
N GLU A 165 -10.71 -3.26 -5.43
CA GLU A 165 -10.69 -3.52 -6.86
C GLU A 165 -11.85 -2.80 -7.54
N LYS A 166 -11.56 -2.03 -8.59
CA LYS A 166 -12.57 -1.45 -9.46
C LYS A 166 -13.16 -2.54 -10.37
N VAL A 167 -14.45 -2.78 -10.28
CA VAL A 167 -15.14 -3.82 -11.07
C VAL A 167 -16.09 -3.25 -12.11
N LYS A 168 -16.37 -1.93 -12.02
CA LYS A 168 -17.19 -1.23 -13.00
C LYS A 168 -17.04 0.28 -12.94
#